data_7fe79f0770c5aafa8f08d202081de0c4
#
_entry.id   7fe79f0770c5aafa8f08d202081de0c4
#
_cell.length_a   1.000
_cell.length_b   1.000
_cell.length_c   1.000
_cell.angle_alpha   90.00
_cell.angle_beta   90.00
_cell.angle_gamma   90.00
#
_symmetry.space_group_name_H-M   'P 1'
#
loop_
_entity.id
_entity.type
_entity.pdbx_description
1 polymer ?
#
loop_
_entity_poly.entity_id
_entity_poly.type
_entity_poly.pdbx_seq_one_letter_code
_entity_poly.pdbx_strand_id
1 'polypeptide(L)'
;MKKLLIIAICLFGLSPFLKAQMLNLNYQISLPMNQVKDFTVKATFRGFDIEYRQFLGDQFSIGAAIGWDVFYKDKKHTPVNFRFNGNSNVYTITGNQYRYINTVPMLAIGRYYFTDNTTAVRPFVGLGIGTSWTERRLEVGQFASTITRWQFALD
;
A
#
# COMPACT_ATOMS: atom_id res chain seq x y z
N MET A 1 12.06 30.26 16.25
CA MET A 1 13.18 30.55 15.33
C MET A 1 14.19 29.41 15.25
N LYS A 2 14.73 28.84 16.35
CA LYS A 2 15.72 27.75 16.32
C LYS A 2 15.24 26.47 15.58
N LYS A 3 13.96 26.07 15.73
CA LYS A 3 13.38 24.91 15.02
C LYS A 3 13.27 25.10 13.52
N LEU A 4 12.96 26.30 13.04
CA LEU A 4 12.93 26.64 11.61
C LEU A 4 14.33 26.62 11.00
N LEU A 5 15.34 27.06 11.75
CA LEU A 5 16.74 27.03 11.32
C LEU A 5 17.25 25.59 11.14
N ILE A 6 16.88 24.69 12.06
CA ILE A 6 17.25 23.26 11.98
C ILE A 6 16.60 22.60 10.75
N ILE A 7 15.32 22.89 10.49
CA ILE A 7 14.61 22.39 9.30
C ILE A 7 15.26 22.92 8.01
N ALA A 8 15.62 24.20 7.98
CA ALA A 8 16.31 24.79 6.83
C ALA A 8 17.71 24.15 6.60
N ILE A 9 18.49 23.93 7.67
CA ILE A 9 19.79 23.27 7.58
C ILE A 9 19.65 21.81 7.10
N CYS A 10 18.64 21.07 7.57
CA CYS A 10 18.35 19.72 7.07
C CYS A 10 17.95 19.72 5.59
N LEU A 11 17.16 20.68 5.13
CA LEU A 11 16.77 20.81 3.73
C LEU A 11 17.96 21.20 2.83
N PHE A 12 18.82 22.10 3.28
CA PHE A 12 20.03 22.50 2.54
C PHE A 12 21.14 21.45 2.58
N GLY A 13 21.26 20.68 3.67
CA GLY A 13 22.23 19.59 3.78
C GLY A 13 21.97 18.39 2.87
N LEU A 14 20.74 18.26 2.36
CA LEU A 14 20.34 17.24 1.39
C LEU A 14 20.62 17.62 -0.07
N SER A 15 21.01 18.86 -0.34
CA SER A 15 21.21 19.37 -1.71
C SER A 15 22.36 18.73 -2.54
N PRO A 16 23.48 18.21 -1.98
CA PRO A 16 24.51 17.56 -2.78
C PRO A 16 24.10 16.17 -3.32
N PHE A 17 23.01 15.57 -2.80
CA PHE A 17 22.49 14.26 -3.25
C PHE A 17 21.49 14.35 -4.41
N LEU A 18 21.28 15.52 -4.98
CA LEU A 18 20.27 15.78 -6.03
C LEU A 18 20.67 15.31 -7.45
N LYS A 19 21.65 14.42 -7.59
CA LYS A 19 21.99 13.83 -8.88
C LYS A 19 21.01 12.68 -9.20
N ALA A 20 20.34 12.79 -10.34
CA ALA A 20 19.48 11.75 -10.93
C ALA A 20 18.34 11.25 -10.00
N GLN A 21 17.50 12.17 -9.55
CA GLN A 21 16.27 11.83 -8.81
C GLN A 21 15.11 11.60 -9.78
N MET A 22 14.25 10.64 -9.46
CA MET A 22 13.05 10.33 -10.24
C MET A 22 11.85 10.21 -9.30
N LEU A 23 10.78 10.91 -9.63
CA LEU A 23 9.48 10.75 -8.98
C LEU A 23 8.52 10.11 -9.97
N ASN A 24 7.97 8.97 -9.62
CA ASN A 24 6.99 8.27 -10.43
C ASN A 24 5.64 8.27 -9.72
N LEU A 25 4.60 8.39 -10.52
CA LEU A 25 3.23 8.10 -10.13
C LEU A 25 2.77 6.92 -10.98
N ASN A 26 2.47 5.81 -10.34
CA ASN A 26 2.08 4.58 -11.01
C ASN A 26 0.62 4.24 -10.69
N TYR A 27 -0.07 3.69 -11.67
CA TYR A 27 -1.35 3.03 -11.48
C TYR A 27 -1.12 1.55 -11.19
N GLN A 28 -1.75 1.03 -10.13
CA GLN A 28 -1.57 -0.35 -9.70
C GLN A 28 -2.82 -1.20 -9.90
N ILE A 29 -2.58 -2.45 -10.31
CA ILE A 29 -3.57 -3.51 -10.31
C ILE A 29 -3.10 -4.54 -9.30
N SER A 30 -3.86 -4.71 -8.21
CA SER A 30 -3.45 -5.57 -7.11
C SER A 30 -4.30 -6.83 -7.03
N LEU A 31 -3.62 -7.97 -6.81
CA LEU A 31 -4.26 -9.27 -6.63
C LEU A 31 -4.32 -9.62 -5.14
N PRO A 32 -5.48 -10.05 -4.63
CA PRO A 32 -5.57 -10.48 -3.24
C PRO A 32 -4.84 -11.81 -3.06
N MET A 33 -3.96 -11.87 -2.06
CA MET A 33 -3.25 -13.08 -1.67
C MET A 33 -3.58 -13.48 -0.23
N ASN A 34 -3.38 -14.75 0.12
CA ASN A 34 -3.57 -15.28 1.47
C ASN A 34 -4.95 -14.91 2.08
N GLN A 35 -4.97 -14.41 3.31
CA GLN A 35 -6.18 -14.02 4.04
C GLN A 35 -7.00 -12.91 3.38
N VAL A 36 -6.40 -12.10 2.51
CA VAL A 36 -7.12 -11.09 1.72
C VAL A 36 -8.01 -11.76 0.69
N LYS A 37 -7.56 -12.86 0.08
CA LYS A 37 -8.35 -13.67 -0.88
C LYS A 37 -9.62 -14.23 -0.28
N ASP A 38 -9.62 -14.63 1.00
CA ASP A 38 -10.79 -15.16 1.68
C ASP A 38 -11.86 -14.08 1.92
N PHE A 39 -11.41 -12.85 2.08
CA PHE A 39 -12.29 -11.71 2.34
C PHE A 39 -12.78 -11.02 1.05
N THR A 40 -11.87 -10.82 0.06
CA THR A 40 -12.17 -10.22 -1.25
C THR A 40 -11.51 -11.05 -2.34
N VAL A 41 -12.29 -11.76 -3.15
CA VAL A 41 -11.77 -12.74 -4.14
C VAL A 41 -11.29 -12.07 -5.45
N LYS A 42 -11.64 -10.80 -5.68
CA LYS A 42 -11.41 -10.12 -6.96
C LYS A 42 -10.17 -9.23 -6.94
N ALA A 43 -9.45 -9.20 -8.05
CA ALA A 43 -8.44 -8.18 -8.32
C ALA A 43 -9.04 -6.78 -8.16
N THR A 44 -8.26 -5.85 -7.64
CA THR A 44 -8.62 -4.44 -7.63
C THR A 44 -7.88 -3.69 -8.73
N PHE A 45 -8.63 -2.81 -9.38
CA PHE A 45 -8.13 -1.81 -10.34
C PHE A 45 -8.11 -0.41 -9.69
N ARG A 46 -8.20 -0.32 -8.37
CA ARG A 46 -8.26 0.92 -7.60
C ARG A 46 -7.03 1.04 -6.74
N GLY A 47 -5.88 1.18 -7.40
CA GLY A 47 -4.60 1.33 -6.75
C GLY A 47 -3.74 2.37 -7.45
N PHE A 48 -2.95 3.07 -6.68
CA PHE A 48 -1.88 3.93 -7.16
C PHE A 48 -0.74 3.93 -6.15
N ASP A 49 0.47 4.23 -6.62
CA ASP A 49 1.62 4.48 -5.78
C ASP A 49 2.41 5.69 -6.26
N ILE A 50 3.10 6.30 -5.32
CA ILE A 50 4.10 7.33 -5.54
C ILE A 50 5.43 6.75 -5.13
N GLU A 51 6.38 6.77 -6.05
CA GLU A 51 7.72 6.23 -5.86
C GLU A 51 8.77 7.32 -6.08
N TYR A 52 9.61 7.52 -5.08
CA TYR A 52 10.81 8.33 -5.18
C TYR A 52 12.03 7.43 -5.31
N ARG A 53 12.87 7.68 -6.32
CA ARG A 53 14.11 6.93 -6.58
C ARG A 53 15.29 7.83 -6.77
N GLN A 54 16.44 7.35 -6.32
CA GLN A 54 17.75 7.92 -6.57
C GLN A 54 18.63 6.89 -7.26
N PHE A 55 19.26 7.27 -8.36
CA PHE A 55 20.23 6.42 -9.02
C PHE A 55 21.58 6.48 -8.31
N LEU A 56 22.17 5.33 -8.03
CA LEU A 56 23.50 5.16 -7.45
C LEU A 56 24.55 4.84 -8.52
N GLY A 57 24.27 5.10 -9.76
CA GLY A 57 25.05 4.85 -10.94
C GLY A 57 24.12 4.64 -12.12
N ASP A 58 24.64 4.06 -13.21
CA ASP A 58 23.85 3.88 -14.43
C ASP A 58 22.85 2.73 -14.33
N GLN A 59 23.16 1.71 -13.57
CA GLN A 59 22.38 0.45 -13.52
C GLN A 59 21.67 0.20 -12.21
N PHE A 60 21.91 0.98 -11.17
CA PHE A 60 21.32 0.72 -9.87
C PHE A 60 20.57 1.94 -9.31
N SER A 61 19.39 1.70 -8.76
CA SER A 61 18.64 2.73 -8.03
C SER A 61 18.05 2.20 -6.74
N ILE A 62 17.97 3.07 -5.75
CA ILE A 62 17.27 2.85 -4.48
C ILE A 62 16.20 3.91 -4.28
N GLY A 63 15.18 3.57 -3.53
CA GLY A 63 14.10 4.52 -3.30
C GLY A 63 13.12 4.08 -2.24
N ALA A 64 12.02 4.80 -2.19
CA ALA A 64 10.88 4.50 -1.35
C ALA A 64 9.59 4.68 -2.13
N ALA A 65 8.60 3.83 -1.85
CA ALA A 65 7.25 3.96 -2.38
C ALA A 65 6.23 3.97 -1.28
N ILE A 66 5.16 4.71 -1.53
CA ILE A 66 3.94 4.67 -0.76
C ILE A 66 2.77 4.50 -1.72
N GLY A 67 1.94 3.49 -1.48
CA GLY A 67 0.80 3.18 -2.31
C GLY A 67 -0.52 3.27 -1.55
N TRP A 68 -1.60 3.14 -2.29
CA TRP A 68 -2.94 2.97 -1.75
C TRP A 68 -3.75 2.06 -2.67
N ASP A 69 -4.23 0.94 -2.11
CA ASP A 69 -5.07 -0.04 -2.79
C ASP A 69 -6.39 -0.20 -2.06
N VAL A 70 -7.47 -0.28 -2.83
CA VAL A 70 -8.81 -0.48 -2.30
C VAL A 70 -9.44 -1.74 -2.90
N PHE A 71 -9.60 -2.78 -2.09
CA PHE A 71 -10.36 -3.96 -2.47
C PHE A 71 -11.81 -3.82 -1.99
N TYR A 72 -12.73 -4.20 -2.85
CA TYR A 72 -14.16 -4.12 -2.58
C TYR A 72 -14.86 -5.40 -2.99
N LYS A 73 -15.79 -5.86 -2.15
CA LYS A 73 -16.70 -6.97 -2.47
C LYS A 73 -18.05 -6.76 -1.80
N ASP A 74 -19.10 -6.93 -2.57
CA ASP A 74 -20.46 -7.04 -2.08
C ASP A 74 -20.90 -8.50 -2.00
N LYS A 75 -21.68 -8.83 -1.00
CA LYS A 75 -22.40 -10.10 -0.85
C LYS A 75 -23.83 -9.82 -0.44
N LYS A 76 -24.78 -10.31 -1.26
CA LYS A 76 -26.21 -10.12 -1.00
C LYS A 76 -26.74 -11.24 -0.12
N HIS A 77 -27.63 -10.89 0.82
CA HIS A 77 -28.41 -11.83 1.66
C HIS A 77 -27.56 -12.93 2.33
N THR A 78 -26.41 -12.56 2.90
CA THR A 78 -25.50 -13.52 3.54
C THR A 78 -25.58 -13.35 5.07
N PRO A 79 -25.71 -14.44 5.86
CA PRO A 79 -25.67 -14.35 7.31
C PRO A 79 -24.26 -14.00 7.82
N VAL A 80 -24.18 -13.15 8.82
CA VAL A 80 -22.94 -12.79 9.53
C VAL A 80 -23.18 -12.90 11.02
N ASN A 81 -22.23 -13.50 11.72
CA ASN A 81 -22.22 -13.61 13.15
C ASN A 81 -21.48 -12.42 13.78
N PHE A 82 -22.17 -11.65 14.60
CA PHE A 82 -21.59 -10.55 15.38
C PHE A 82 -21.53 -10.94 16.85
N ARG A 83 -20.41 -10.58 17.50
CA ARG A 83 -20.28 -10.54 18.95
C ARG A 83 -20.12 -9.11 19.37
N PHE A 84 -21.01 -8.63 20.24
CA PHE A 84 -20.86 -7.31 20.84
C PHE A 84 -19.95 -7.40 22.07
N ASN A 85 -19.08 -6.40 22.24
CA ASN A 85 -18.14 -6.35 23.35
C ASN A 85 -18.90 -6.50 24.70
N GLY A 86 -18.45 -7.47 25.51
CA GLY A 86 -19.01 -7.75 26.85
C GLY A 86 -20.10 -8.83 26.88
N ASN A 87 -20.51 -9.38 25.76
CA ASN A 87 -21.54 -10.43 25.72
C ASN A 87 -21.05 -11.71 25.03
N SER A 88 -21.27 -12.87 25.65
CA SER A 88 -20.91 -14.17 25.05
C SER A 88 -21.88 -14.58 23.94
N ASN A 89 -22.99 -13.87 23.77
CA ASN A 89 -24.00 -14.20 22.78
C ASN A 89 -23.55 -13.86 21.37
N VAL A 90 -23.78 -14.79 20.45
CA VAL A 90 -23.56 -14.61 19.02
C VAL A 90 -24.88 -14.24 18.36
N TYR A 91 -24.94 -13.08 17.74
CA TYR A 91 -26.12 -12.63 16.99
C TYR A 91 -25.87 -12.85 15.50
N THR A 92 -26.77 -13.55 14.82
CA THR A 92 -26.71 -13.74 13.38
C THR A 92 -27.58 -12.69 12.70
N ILE A 93 -26.98 -11.86 11.87
CA ILE A 93 -27.67 -10.83 11.10
C ILE A 93 -27.58 -11.22 9.63
N THR A 94 -28.71 -11.30 8.95
CA THR A 94 -28.79 -11.58 7.52
C THR A 94 -29.05 -10.26 6.78
N GLY A 95 -28.19 -9.92 5.84
CA GLY A 95 -28.33 -8.69 5.07
C GLY A 95 -27.32 -8.58 3.93
N ASN A 96 -27.36 -7.45 3.26
CA ASN A 96 -26.32 -7.11 2.26
C ASN A 96 -25.04 -6.74 2.98
N GLN A 97 -23.94 -7.39 2.63
CA GLN A 97 -22.62 -7.15 3.20
C GLN A 97 -21.78 -6.37 2.20
N TYR A 98 -21.17 -5.31 2.69
CA TYR A 98 -20.16 -4.55 1.97
C TYR A 98 -18.82 -4.75 2.68
N ARG A 99 -17.86 -5.26 1.93
CA ARG A 99 -16.52 -5.56 2.43
C ARG A 99 -15.51 -4.67 1.74
N TYR A 100 -14.79 -3.88 2.52
CA TYR A 100 -13.73 -3.01 2.05
C TYR A 100 -12.41 -3.44 2.70
N ILE A 101 -11.34 -3.40 1.92
CA ILE A 101 -9.98 -3.45 2.44
C ILE A 101 -9.24 -2.27 1.84
N ASN A 102 -8.81 -1.35 2.69
CA ASN A 102 -7.88 -0.29 2.35
C ASN A 102 -6.49 -0.74 2.76
N THR A 103 -5.53 -0.68 1.85
CA THR A 103 -4.15 -1.08 2.09
C THR A 103 -3.22 0.05 1.68
N VAL A 104 -2.32 0.43 2.58
CA VAL A 104 -1.31 1.47 2.35
C VAL A 104 0.07 0.84 2.53
N PRO A 105 0.67 0.29 1.45
CA PRO A 105 2.04 -0.20 1.49
C PRO A 105 3.03 0.96 1.56
N MET A 106 4.09 0.77 2.35
CA MET A 106 5.25 1.66 2.47
C MET A 106 6.50 0.80 2.33
N LEU A 107 7.23 1.01 1.24
CA LEU A 107 8.31 0.13 0.81
C LEU A 107 9.61 0.89 0.62
N ALA A 108 10.72 0.28 1.02
CA ALA A 108 12.04 0.59 0.52
C ALA A 108 12.28 -0.26 -0.74
N ILE A 109 12.75 0.34 -1.81
CA ILE A 109 12.82 -0.29 -3.14
C ILE A 109 14.27 -0.25 -3.62
N GLY A 110 14.69 -1.36 -4.23
CA GLY A 110 15.92 -1.45 -5.01
C GLY A 110 15.60 -1.92 -6.42
N ARG A 111 16.21 -1.30 -7.44
CA ARG A 111 16.07 -1.74 -8.84
C ARG A 111 17.41 -1.85 -9.51
N TYR A 112 17.57 -2.88 -10.33
CA TYR A 112 18.70 -3.10 -11.20
C TYR A 112 18.24 -3.02 -12.65
N TYR A 113 18.90 -2.17 -13.43
CA TYR A 113 18.64 -1.95 -14.85
C TYR A 113 19.68 -2.72 -15.68
N PHE A 114 19.22 -3.47 -16.66
CA PHE A 114 20.10 -4.29 -17.53
C PHE A 114 20.84 -3.47 -18.58
N THR A 115 20.40 -2.23 -18.80
CA THR A 115 20.98 -1.32 -19.80
C THR A 115 21.38 0.02 -19.17
N ASP A 116 22.32 0.70 -19.81
CA ASP A 116 22.82 2.01 -19.37
C ASP A 116 21.77 3.13 -19.58
N ASN A 117 22.04 4.28 -19.01
CA ASN A 117 21.14 5.45 -19.03
C ASN A 117 20.97 6.08 -20.42
N THR A 118 21.80 5.72 -21.40
CA THR A 118 21.77 6.22 -22.79
C THR A 118 20.76 5.48 -23.67
N THR A 119 20.22 4.33 -23.20
CA THR A 119 19.34 3.46 -23.98
C THR A 119 17.88 3.89 -23.84
N ALA A 120 17.13 3.96 -24.94
CA ALA A 120 15.73 4.37 -24.96
C ALA A 120 14.80 3.39 -24.18
N VAL A 121 15.13 2.08 -24.16
CA VAL A 121 14.40 1.05 -23.42
C VAL A 121 15.28 0.49 -22.32
N ARG A 122 14.83 0.60 -21.08
CA ARG A 122 15.60 0.17 -19.89
C ARG A 122 14.84 -0.90 -19.11
N PRO A 123 14.95 -2.18 -19.49
CA PRO A 123 14.39 -3.26 -18.70
C PRO A 123 15.08 -3.33 -17.34
N PHE A 124 14.29 -3.61 -16.30
CA PHE A 124 14.79 -3.71 -14.94
C PHE A 124 14.14 -4.86 -14.17
N VAL A 125 14.81 -5.26 -13.11
CA VAL A 125 14.26 -6.09 -12.04
C VAL A 125 14.33 -5.31 -10.75
N GLY A 126 13.31 -5.42 -9.90
CA GLY A 126 13.23 -4.70 -8.64
C GLY A 126 12.76 -5.58 -7.50
N LEU A 127 13.05 -5.11 -6.30
CA LEU A 127 12.56 -5.69 -5.05
C LEU A 127 12.18 -4.56 -4.12
N GLY A 128 11.00 -4.67 -3.52
CA GLY A 128 10.51 -3.78 -2.47
C GLY A 128 10.30 -4.53 -1.16
N ILE A 129 10.73 -3.94 -0.06
CA ILE A 129 10.54 -4.50 1.28
C ILE A 129 10.05 -3.41 2.23
N GLY A 130 9.08 -3.75 3.07
CA GLY A 130 8.55 -2.76 4.00
C GLY A 130 7.38 -3.24 4.83
N THR A 131 6.47 -2.33 5.08
CA THR A 131 5.27 -2.57 5.88
C THR A 131 4.03 -2.06 5.16
N SER A 132 2.89 -2.64 5.47
CA SER A 132 1.60 -2.23 4.95
C SER A 132 0.61 -2.03 6.09
N TRP A 133 0.01 -0.85 6.12
CA TRP A 133 -1.15 -0.59 6.96
C TRP A 133 -2.41 -1.07 6.22
N THR A 134 -3.19 -1.94 6.88
CA THR A 134 -4.39 -2.53 6.29
C THR A 134 -5.59 -2.31 7.20
N GLU A 135 -6.63 -1.72 6.66
CA GLU A 135 -7.94 -1.56 7.30
C GLU A 135 -8.95 -2.46 6.60
N ARG A 136 -9.57 -3.36 7.36
CA ARG A 136 -10.69 -4.20 6.92
C ARG A 136 -11.98 -3.67 7.50
N ARG A 137 -12.94 -3.33 6.67
CA ARG A 137 -14.26 -2.85 7.05
C ARG A 137 -15.33 -3.78 6.50
N LEU A 138 -16.18 -4.27 7.40
CA LEU A 138 -17.35 -5.04 7.08
C LEU A 138 -18.59 -4.25 7.50
N GLU A 139 -19.48 -4.00 6.56
CA GLU A 139 -20.75 -3.33 6.80
C GLU A 139 -21.90 -4.28 6.49
N VAL A 140 -22.89 -4.36 7.40
CA VAL A 140 -24.12 -5.14 7.22
C VAL A 140 -25.28 -4.31 7.74
N GLY A 141 -26.07 -3.70 6.83
CA GLY A 141 -27.12 -2.77 7.19
C GLY A 141 -26.59 -1.56 7.98
N GLN A 142 -27.00 -1.42 9.24
CA GLN A 142 -26.55 -0.35 10.14
C GLN A 142 -25.31 -0.72 10.98
N PHE A 143 -24.84 -1.96 10.88
CA PHE A 143 -23.71 -2.46 11.65
C PHE A 143 -22.43 -2.39 10.83
N ALA A 144 -21.38 -1.83 11.42
CA ALA A 144 -20.05 -1.79 10.83
C ALA A 144 -19.02 -2.34 11.82
N SER A 145 -18.09 -3.14 11.31
CA SER A 145 -16.93 -3.63 12.06
C SER A 145 -15.67 -3.27 11.29
N THR A 146 -14.73 -2.61 11.97
CA THR A 146 -13.45 -2.20 11.40
C THR A 146 -12.32 -2.84 12.19
N ILE A 147 -11.35 -3.41 11.47
CA ILE A 147 -10.14 -4.02 12.03
C ILE A 147 -8.95 -3.45 11.29
N THR A 148 -8.01 -2.88 12.03
CA THR A 148 -6.76 -2.32 11.50
C THR A 148 -5.59 -3.20 11.90
N ARG A 149 -4.65 -3.42 10.95
CA ARG A 149 -3.43 -4.21 11.20
C ARG A 149 -2.25 -3.67 10.40
N TRP A 150 -1.07 -3.79 10.99
CA TRP A 150 0.21 -3.65 10.31
C TRP A 150 0.69 -5.02 9.86
N GLN A 151 1.22 -5.10 8.66
CA GLN A 151 1.70 -6.35 8.05
C GLN A 151 3.02 -6.10 7.34
N PHE A 152 3.86 -7.12 7.27
CA PHE A 152 5.04 -7.08 6.41
C PHE A 152 4.61 -7.10 4.93
N ALA A 153 5.30 -6.30 4.10
CA ALA A 153 5.03 -6.18 2.68
C ALA A 153 6.29 -6.45 1.86
N LEU A 154 6.10 -7.17 0.76
CA LEU A 154 7.10 -7.43 -0.29
C LEU A 154 6.47 -7.08 -1.63
N ASP A 155 7.30 -6.52 -2.55
CA ASP A 155 6.96 -6.21 -3.92
C ASP A 155 8.04 -6.75 -4.87
#